data_d6e74e647a55dd6aef08b88bf6f00efe
#
_entry.id   d6e74e647a55dd6aef08b88bf6f00efe
#
_cell.length_a   1.000
_cell.length_b   1.000
_cell.length_c   1.000
_cell.angle_alpha   90.00
_cell.angle_beta   90.00
_cell.angle_gamma   90.00
#
_symmetry.space_group_name_H-M   'P 1'
#
loop_
_entity.id
_entity.type
_entity.pdbx_description
1 polymer ?
#
loop_
_entity_poly.entity_id
_entity_poly.type
_entity_poly.pdbx_seq_one_letter_code
_entity_poly.pdbx_strand_id
1 'polypeptide(L)'
;MQNYLDLNPTSVVSGKPYIDLEVTDDYIIREFGQNIDPIELMWHRDDEHRTVEVVESGKGWQFQYDEKLPLTLTPNTTISILKHEWHRLWKGEGKLILKINKL
;
A
#
# COMPACT_ATOMS: atom_id res chain seq x y z
N MET A 1 4.88 8.97 -2.41
CA MET A 1 4.42 7.91 -3.31
C MET A 1 3.83 8.52 -4.56
N GLN A 2 4.30 8.09 -5.68
CA GLN A 2 3.69 8.51 -6.91
C GLN A 2 2.24 8.02 -6.91
N ASN A 3 1.34 8.94 -6.91
CA ASN A 3 -0.06 8.58 -6.82
C ASN A 3 -0.67 8.47 -8.21
N TYR A 4 -0.84 7.24 -8.66
CA TYR A 4 -1.43 7.01 -9.97
C TYR A 4 -2.86 7.53 -10.09
N LEU A 5 -3.46 7.91 -9.01
CA LEU A 5 -4.80 8.48 -9.02
C LEU A 5 -4.81 9.91 -9.49
N ASP A 6 -3.67 10.57 -9.44
CA ASP A 6 -3.55 11.93 -9.90
C ASP A 6 -3.70 12.03 -11.41
N LEU A 7 -3.64 10.91 -12.09
CA LEU A 7 -3.75 10.85 -13.51
C LEU A 7 -5.14 11.22 -14.02
N ASN A 8 -6.13 11.07 -13.17
CA ASN A 8 -7.49 11.34 -13.57
C ASN A 8 -8.29 11.94 -12.42
N PRO A 9 -8.11 13.21 -12.16
CA PRO A 9 -8.78 13.87 -11.04
C PRO A 9 -10.29 13.92 -11.16
N THR A 10 -10.83 13.71 -12.33
CA THR A 10 -12.28 13.72 -12.50
C THR A 10 -12.91 12.37 -12.27
N SER A 11 -12.10 11.36 -12.12
CA SER A 11 -12.58 10.02 -11.89
C SER A 11 -12.85 9.81 -10.42
N VAL A 12 -13.67 10.67 -9.89
CA VAL A 12 -13.93 10.68 -8.46
C VAL A 12 -14.44 9.38 -7.91
N VAL A 13 -15.21 8.72 -8.72
CA VAL A 13 -15.83 7.51 -8.25
C VAL A 13 -14.87 6.41 -7.99
N SER A 14 -13.99 6.23 -8.93
CA SER A 14 -13.02 5.17 -8.80
C SER A 14 -11.98 5.55 -7.80
N GLY A 15 -11.80 6.82 -7.63
CA GLY A 15 -10.94 7.32 -6.62
C GLY A 15 -9.74 6.47 -6.31
N LYS A 16 -9.45 6.42 -5.06
CA LYS A 16 -8.25 5.75 -4.57
C LYS A 16 -8.50 4.27 -4.36
N PRO A 17 -7.49 3.42 -4.60
CA PRO A 17 -7.58 2.00 -4.28
C PRO A 17 -7.57 1.74 -2.78
N TYR A 18 -7.53 2.77 -1.98
CA TYR A 18 -7.42 2.69 -0.54
C TYR A 18 -8.14 3.86 0.12
N ILE A 19 -8.34 3.74 1.43
CA ILE A 19 -8.90 4.80 2.26
C ILE A 19 -7.89 5.10 3.35
N ASP A 20 -7.59 6.38 3.54
CA ASP A 20 -6.74 6.79 4.64
C ASP A 20 -7.61 7.04 5.86
N LEU A 21 -7.48 6.15 6.84
CA LEU A 21 -8.28 6.20 8.07
C LEU A 21 -7.76 7.28 9.01
N GLU A 22 -6.47 7.54 8.97
CA GLU A 22 -5.86 8.56 9.80
C GLU A 22 -4.63 9.10 9.10
N VAL A 23 -4.46 10.42 9.13
CA VAL A 23 -3.30 11.09 8.55
C VAL A 23 -2.73 12.06 9.57
N THR A 24 -1.48 11.88 9.92
CA THR A 24 -0.76 12.79 10.82
C THR A 24 0.51 13.25 10.16
N ASP A 25 1.28 14.11 10.84
CA ASP A 25 2.58 14.54 10.33
C ASP A 25 3.58 13.39 10.31
N ASP A 26 3.37 12.38 11.14
CA ASP A 26 4.31 11.28 11.33
C ASP A 26 3.94 9.99 10.59
N TYR A 27 2.66 9.76 10.38
CA TYR A 27 2.23 8.51 9.77
C TYR A 27 0.86 8.61 9.09
N ILE A 28 0.53 7.58 8.33
CA ILE A 28 -0.77 7.40 7.69
C ILE A 28 -1.24 6.00 8.03
N ILE A 29 -2.50 5.86 8.43
CA ILE A 29 -3.15 4.56 8.55
C ILE A 29 -4.00 4.38 7.31
N ARG A 30 -3.69 3.37 6.53
CA ARG A 30 -4.29 3.16 5.20
C ARG A 30 -4.93 1.80 5.09
N GLU A 31 -6.16 1.77 4.60
CA GLU A 31 -6.92 0.55 4.43
C GLU A 31 -7.12 0.25 2.94
N PHE A 32 -6.82 -1.00 2.56
CA PHE A 32 -7.11 -1.54 1.24
C PHE A 32 -8.24 -2.53 1.40
N GLY A 33 -9.35 -2.31 0.68
CA GLY A 33 -10.52 -3.17 0.78
C GLY A 33 -10.39 -4.45 -0.04
N GLN A 34 -11.16 -5.47 0.34
CA GLN A 34 -11.10 -6.73 -0.38
C GLN A 34 -11.70 -6.68 -1.79
N ASN A 35 -12.45 -5.64 -2.10
CA ASN A 35 -13.06 -5.48 -3.42
C ASN A 35 -12.25 -4.63 -4.38
N ILE A 36 -11.05 -4.29 -3.98
CA ILE A 36 -10.16 -3.48 -4.84
C ILE A 36 -9.77 -4.28 -6.09
N ASP A 37 -9.70 -3.61 -7.22
CA ASP A 37 -9.23 -4.21 -8.45
C ASP A 37 -7.71 -4.41 -8.34
N PRO A 38 -7.21 -5.64 -8.53
CA PRO A 38 -5.77 -5.90 -8.44
C PRO A 38 -4.90 -5.00 -9.32
N ILE A 39 -5.43 -4.54 -10.43
CA ILE A 39 -4.67 -3.65 -11.32
C ILE A 39 -4.32 -2.34 -10.64
N GLU A 40 -5.08 -1.93 -9.64
CA GLU A 40 -4.81 -0.71 -8.88
C GLU A 40 -3.62 -0.86 -7.95
N LEU A 41 -3.12 -2.09 -7.78
CA LEU A 41 -2.02 -2.40 -6.88
C LEU A 41 -0.72 -2.67 -7.62
N MET A 42 -0.65 -2.29 -8.89
CA MET A 42 0.51 -2.57 -9.72
C MET A 42 1.77 -1.81 -9.27
N TRP A 43 2.85 -2.08 -9.96
CA TRP A 43 4.14 -1.51 -9.62
C TRP A 43 4.12 0.00 -9.51
N HIS A 44 4.70 0.51 -8.43
CA HIS A 44 4.89 1.95 -8.23
C HIS A 44 6.10 2.19 -7.33
N ARG A 45 6.50 3.43 -7.20
CA ARG A 45 7.61 3.83 -6.33
C ARG A 45 7.28 5.14 -5.66
N ASP A 46 7.94 5.39 -4.55
CA ASP A 46 7.73 6.59 -3.74
C ASP A 46 8.93 7.52 -3.87
N ASP A 47 8.69 8.79 -3.62
CA ASP A 47 9.76 9.79 -3.63
C ASP A 47 10.45 9.92 -2.28
N GLU A 48 10.04 9.16 -1.30
CA GLU A 48 10.59 9.21 0.06
C GLU A 48 10.76 7.81 0.62
N HIS A 49 11.68 7.70 1.58
CA HIS A 49 11.82 6.46 2.34
C HIS A 49 10.60 6.26 3.23
N ARG A 50 10.19 5.02 3.41
CA ARG A 50 9.05 4.67 4.25
C ARG A 50 9.36 3.43 5.06
N THR A 51 8.75 3.34 6.24
CA THR A 51 8.61 2.05 6.91
C THR A 51 7.12 1.79 7.04
N VAL A 52 6.72 0.55 6.85
CA VAL A 52 5.32 0.16 6.83
C VAL A 52 5.13 -0.96 7.83
N GLU A 53 4.19 -0.77 8.75
CA GLU A 53 3.81 -1.79 9.71
C GLU A 53 2.46 -2.36 9.30
N VAL A 54 2.36 -3.67 9.30
CA VAL A 54 1.09 -4.33 8.98
C VAL A 54 0.24 -4.39 10.23
N VAL A 55 -0.92 -3.72 10.19
CA VAL A 55 -1.85 -3.68 11.31
C VAL A 55 -2.84 -4.83 11.21
N GLU A 56 -3.42 -5.02 10.05
CA GLU A 56 -4.37 -6.08 9.77
C GLU A 56 -4.14 -6.53 8.34
N SER A 57 -4.18 -7.84 8.08
CA SER A 57 -3.82 -8.33 6.76
C SER A 57 -4.79 -9.35 6.18
N GLY A 58 -5.94 -9.54 6.77
CA GLY A 58 -6.87 -10.53 6.24
C GLY A 58 -6.16 -11.85 5.99
N LYS A 59 -6.19 -12.30 4.72
CA LYS A 59 -5.56 -13.56 4.36
C LYS A 59 -4.95 -13.49 2.97
N GLY A 60 -3.67 -13.79 2.88
CA GLY A 60 -3.01 -13.93 1.57
C GLY A 60 -2.52 -12.65 0.91
N TRP A 61 -2.63 -11.52 1.57
CA TRP A 61 -2.03 -10.28 1.06
C TRP A 61 -0.52 -10.43 1.04
N GLN A 62 0.12 -9.95 -0.03
CA GLN A 62 1.56 -10.03 -0.19
C GLN A 62 2.12 -8.71 -0.66
N PHE A 63 3.39 -8.48 -0.33
CA PHE A 63 4.16 -7.32 -0.78
C PHE A 63 5.35 -7.83 -1.58
N GLN A 64 5.69 -7.15 -2.66
CA GLN A 64 6.80 -7.56 -3.50
C GLN A 64 7.67 -6.37 -3.89
N TYR A 65 8.98 -6.47 -3.61
CA TYR A 65 9.98 -5.58 -4.18
C TYR A 65 10.29 -6.04 -5.60
N ASP A 66 10.79 -5.10 -6.41
CA ASP A 66 11.26 -5.41 -7.75
C ASP A 66 12.35 -6.48 -7.70
N GLU A 67 12.26 -7.46 -8.59
CA GLU A 67 13.20 -8.56 -8.69
C GLU A 67 13.33 -9.43 -7.45
N LYS A 68 12.33 -9.43 -6.59
CA LYS A 68 12.27 -10.26 -5.39
C LYS A 68 11.00 -11.09 -5.39
N LEU A 69 10.99 -12.13 -4.58
CA LEU A 69 9.79 -12.93 -4.39
C LEU A 69 8.80 -12.20 -3.49
N PRO A 70 7.49 -12.41 -3.71
CA PRO A 70 6.48 -11.81 -2.83
C PRO A 70 6.64 -12.28 -1.39
N LEU A 71 6.35 -11.38 -0.46
CA LEU A 71 6.36 -11.64 0.97
C LEU A 71 4.94 -11.64 1.48
N THR A 72 4.55 -12.69 2.19
CA THR A 72 3.22 -12.73 2.81
C THR A 72 3.18 -11.74 3.97
N LEU A 73 2.13 -10.93 3.98
CA LEU A 73 1.93 -9.93 5.02
C LEU A 73 1.14 -10.52 6.18
N THR A 74 1.70 -10.37 7.37
CA THR A 74 1.03 -10.79 8.60
C THR A 74 1.08 -9.62 9.59
N PRO A 75 0.15 -9.54 10.54
CA PRO A 75 0.17 -8.47 11.54
C PRO A 75 1.52 -8.41 12.25
N ASN A 76 1.96 -7.20 12.54
CA ASN A 76 3.25 -6.90 13.17
C ASN A 76 4.48 -7.07 12.27
N THR A 77 4.28 -7.35 11.00
CA THR A 77 5.37 -7.32 10.03
C THR A 77 5.73 -5.88 9.74
N THR A 78 7.02 -5.58 9.68
CA THR A 78 7.51 -4.25 9.31
C THR A 78 8.30 -4.37 8.01
N ILE A 79 8.03 -3.48 7.08
CA ILE A 79 8.68 -3.45 5.76
C ILE A 79 9.33 -2.09 5.57
N SER A 80 10.57 -2.10 5.10
CA SER A 80 11.26 -0.86 4.72
C SER A 80 11.17 -0.70 3.21
N ILE A 81 10.72 0.47 2.77
CA ILE A 81 10.62 0.80 1.36
C ILE A 81 11.53 1.99 1.11
N LEU A 82 12.57 1.77 0.33
CA LEU A 82 13.52 2.83 0.01
C LEU A 82 12.94 3.75 -1.05
N LYS A 83 13.38 4.99 -1.01
CA LYS A 83 13.04 5.98 -2.02
C LYS A 83 13.33 5.44 -3.41
N HIS A 84 12.36 5.57 -4.31
CA HIS A 84 12.46 5.15 -5.71
C HIS A 84 12.54 3.63 -5.93
N GLU A 85 12.33 2.84 -4.89
CA GLU A 85 12.32 1.39 -5.03
C GLU A 85 10.97 0.93 -5.54
N TRP A 86 10.94 0.23 -6.67
CA TRP A 86 9.70 -0.30 -7.22
C TRP A 86 9.16 -1.41 -6.36
N HIS A 87 7.85 -1.38 -6.12
CA HIS A 87 7.16 -2.37 -5.30
C HIS A 87 5.70 -2.45 -5.67
N ARG A 88 5.06 -3.51 -5.20
CA ARG A 88 3.62 -3.68 -5.40
C ARG A 88 3.01 -4.54 -4.31
N LEU A 89 1.68 -4.52 -4.26
CA LEU A 89 0.90 -5.42 -3.42
C LEU A 89 0.24 -6.48 -4.27
N TRP A 90 0.13 -7.69 -3.72
CA TRP A 90 -0.72 -8.74 -4.25
C TRP A 90 -1.95 -8.82 -3.37
N LYS A 91 -3.11 -8.76 -3.99
CA LYS A 91 -4.37 -8.77 -3.28
C LYS A 91 -4.61 -10.10 -2.59
N GLY A 92 -5.11 -10.03 -1.34
CA GLY A 92 -5.56 -11.19 -0.59
C GLY A 92 -7.07 -11.14 -0.37
N GLU A 93 -7.52 -11.86 0.63
CA GLU A 93 -8.92 -11.87 1.07
C GLU A 93 -9.04 -10.99 2.32
N GLY A 94 -10.19 -10.35 2.47
CA GLY A 94 -10.39 -9.41 3.57
C GLY A 94 -9.65 -8.12 3.29
N LYS A 95 -9.56 -7.28 4.29
CA LYS A 95 -8.91 -5.98 4.14
C LYS A 95 -7.47 -6.01 4.64
N LEU A 96 -6.68 -5.10 4.10
CA LEU A 96 -5.31 -4.88 4.53
C LEU A 96 -5.23 -3.48 5.15
N ILE A 97 -4.72 -3.38 6.36
CA ILE A 97 -4.51 -2.10 7.02
C ILE A 97 -3.04 -1.94 7.32
N LEU A 98 -2.47 -0.86 6.85
CA LEU A 98 -1.06 -0.54 7.00
C LEU A 98 -0.88 0.76 7.76
N LYS A 99 0.16 0.82 8.58
CA LYS A 99 0.63 2.07 9.15
C LYS A 99 1.90 2.45 8.40
N ILE A 100 1.81 3.52 7.64
CA ILE A 100 2.90 4.02 6.81
C ILE A 100 3.58 5.15 7.56
N ASN A 101 4.80 4.92 8.01
CA ASN A 101 5.54 5.93 8.74
C ASN A 101 6.30 6.83 7.79
N LYS A 102 6.17 8.13 8.00
CA LYS A 102 6.88 9.13 7.23
C LYS A 102 8.24 9.34 7.88
N LEU A 103 9.28 9.23 7.11
CA LEU A 103 10.64 9.36 7.63
C LEU A 103 11.26 10.68 7.23
#